data_e7a1c9bf65b79c227dfdad4ea19cd342
#
_entry.id   e7a1c9bf65b79c227dfdad4ea19cd342
#
_cell.length_a   1.000
_cell.length_b   1.000
_cell.length_c   1.000
_cell.angle_alpha   90.00
_cell.angle_beta   90.00
_cell.angle_gamma   90.00
#
_symmetry.space_group_name_H-M   'P 1'
#
loop_
_entity.id
_entity.type
_entity.pdbx_description
1 polymer ?
#
loop_
_entity_poly.entity_id
_entity_poly.type
_entity_poly.pdbx_seq_one_letter_code
_entity_poly.pdbx_strand_id
1 'polypeptide(L)'
;IRDQAVTGVQTCALPILAMLYEVGAQTVLPPGYLCCGYPQTSSGDEVKGRKITTDNRVLFHRVANTLNYMDIKTVIVSCGTCMDQLLKYEFENIFPGCRLLDIHEYLFEKGLTLPDKGQKYLYHEPCHTPMKQYSSIKVAETLLSAEVKMSDRCCGEAGTFSVSRPDIAAQVRYRKEHELKSNLLEFDETPAKILTSCPACQQGLSRYESATALETDYIVVEMVKQHLGDDWSKAF
;
A
#
# COMPACT_ATOMS: atom_id res chain seq x y z
N ILE A 1 -5.18 1.81 -27.39
CA ILE A 1 -3.88 1.28 -26.95
C ILE A 1 -3.91 1.35 -25.43
N ARG A 2 -4.15 0.20 -24.78
CA ARG A 2 -4.04 0.11 -23.33
C ARG A 2 -2.55 -0.02 -23.00
N ASP A 3 -1.99 1.06 -22.50
CA ASP A 3 -0.61 1.08 -22.05
C ASP A 3 -0.47 0.24 -20.79
N GLN A 4 0.09 -0.95 -20.92
CA GLN A 4 0.31 -1.87 -19.79
C GLN A 4 1.32 -1.32 -18.78
N ALA A 5 2.08 -0.29 -19.10
CA ALA A 5 3.03 0.35 -18.20
C ALA A 5 2.38 1.17 -17.06
N VAL A 6 1.09 1.46 -17.15
CA VAL A 6 0.32 2.25 -16.17
C VAL A 6 -0.44 1.36 -15.17
N THR A 7 -0.41 0.04 -15.36
CA THR A 7 -1.26 -0.90 -14.62
C THR A 7 -0.98 -0.96 -13.12
N GLY A 8 0.26 -0.77 -12.66
CA GLY A 8 0.58 -0.85 -11.23
C GLY A 8 -0.05 0.26 -10.38
N VAL A 9 -0.03 1.50 -10.86
CA VAL A 9 -0.62 2.65 -10.15
C VAL A 9 -2.15 2.66 -10.29
N GLN A 10 -2.68 2.31 -11.46
CA GLN A 10 -4.12 2.18 -11.67
C GLN A 10 -4.71 1.03 -10.85
N THR A 11 -3.98 -0.07 -10.69
CA THR A 11 -4.41 -1.23 -9.91
C THR A 11 -4.56 -0.92 -8.42
N CYS A 12 -3.79 0.03 -7.88
CA CYS A 12 -3.94 0.48 -6.49
C CYS A 12 -4.96 1.61 -6.31
N ALA A 13 -5.10 2.51 -7.28
CA ALA A 13 -5.96 3.68 -7.14
C ALA A 13 -7.45 3.30 -7.21
N LEU A 14 -7.85 2.47 -8.16
CA LEU A 14 -9.26 2.07 -8.31
C LEU A 14 -9.80 1.30 -7.10
N PRO A 15 -9.10 0.29 -6.54
CA PRO A 15 -9.55 -0.39 -5.33
C PRO A 15 -9.70 0.58 -4.14
N ILE A 16 -8.78 1.52 -4.00
CA ILE A 16 -8.84 2.54 -2.94
C ILE A 16 -10.09 3.40 -3.11
N LEU A 17 -10.34 3.90 -4.32
CA LEU A 17 -11.53 4.71 -4.60
C LEU A 17 -12.83 3.93 -4.38
N ALA A 18 -12.87 2.67 -4.80
CA ALA A 18 -14.02 1.81 -4.57
C ALA A 18 -14.31 1.66 -3.07
N MET A 19 -13.28 1.34 -2.26
CA MET A 19 -13.48 1.17 -0.81
C MET A 19 -13.75 2.49 -0.09
N LEU A 20 -13.21 3.61 -0.56
CA LEU A 20 -13.56 4.94 -0.03
C LEU A 20 -15.02 5.29 -0.33
N TYR A 21 -15.51 4.94 -1.51
CA TYR A 21 -16.91 5.11 -1.87
C TYR A 21 -17.85 4.29 -0.97
N GLU A 22 -17.49 3.02 -0.70
CA GLU A 22 -18.27 2.13 0.18
C GLU A 22 -18.42 2.67 1.60
N VAL A 23 -17.41 3.38 2.12
CA VAL A 23 -17.51 4.02 3.45
C VAL A 23 -18.05 5.44 3.40
N GLY A 24 -18.61 5.88 2.26
CA GLY A 24 -19.23 7.18 2.07
C GLY A 24 -18.27 8.36 2.09
N ALA A 25 -16.99 8.14 1.79
CA ALA A 25 -16.00 9.20 1.75
C ALA A 25 -16.11 10.04 0.48
N GLN A 26 -16.19 11.36 0.63
CA GLN A 26 -16.01 12.28 -0.49
C GLN A 26 -14.52 12.39 -0.80
N THR A 27 -14.15 12.06 -2.04
CA THR A 27 -12.76 11.95 -2.44
C THR A 27 -12.37 13.05 -3.43
N VAL A 28 -11.22 13.69 -3.15
CA VAL A 28 -10.58 14.64 -4.06
C VAL A 28 -9.27 14.02 -4.55
N LEU A 29 -9.10 13.94 -5.86
CA LEU A 29 -7.84 13.51 -6.45
C LEU A 29 -6.99 14.73 -6.81
N PRO A 30 -5.71 14.76 -6.41
CA PRO A 30 -4.81 15.81 -6.83
C PRO A 30 -4.63 15.74 -8.37
N PRO A 31 -4.45 16.88 -9.05
CA PRO A 31 -4.26 16.89 -10.49
C PRO A 31 -2.93 16.27 -10.89
N GLY A 32 -2.97 15.36 -11.87
CA GLY A 32 -1.80 14.73 -12.48
C GLY A 32 -1.14 13.64 -11.64
N TYR A 33 -0.01 13.15 -12.13
CA TYR A 33 0.81 12.15 -11.44
C TYR A 33 1.77 12.86 -10.46
N LEU A 34 1.63 12.57 -9.17
CA LEU A 34 2.52 13.09 -8.15
C LEU A 34 3.42 11.99 -7.61
N CYS A 35 4.73 12.15 -7.83
CA CYS A 35 5.74 11.37 -7.12
C CYS A 35 6.03 12.05 -5.79
N CYS A 36 6.14 11.27 -4.70
CA CYS A 36 6.47 11.82 -3.38
C CYS A 36 7.92 12.33 -3.26
N GLY A 37 8.79 12.03 -4.23
CA GLY A 37 10.21 12.41 -4.23
C GLY A 37 11.14 11.38 -3.56
N TYR A 38 10.60 10.32 -2.96
CA TYR A 38 11.41 9.30 -2.28
C TYR A 38 12.43 8.61 -3.21
N PRO A 39 12.08 8.18 -4.44
CA PRO A 39 13.04 7.52 -5.32
C PRO A 39 14.29 8.36 -5.62
N GLN A 40 14.13 9.66 -5.77
CA GLN A 40 15.23 10.59 -6.02
C GLN A 40 16.10 10.75 -4.76
N THR A 41 15.47 10.99 -3.63
CA THR A 41 16.19 11.12 -2.36
C THR A 41 16.94 9.84 -1.99
N SER A 42 16.33 8.67 -2.18
CA SER A 42 16.96 7.38 -1.86
C SER A 42 18.10 7.00 -2.80
N SER A 43 18.09 7.52 -4.03
CA SER A 43 19.19 7.36 -4.98
C SER A 43 20.36 8.35 -4.79
N GLY A 44 20.26 9.25 -3.81
CA GLY A 44 21.25 10.27 -3.51
C GLY A 44 21.07 11.59 -4.25
N ASP A 45 20.05 11.73 -5.09
CA ASP A 45 19.72 13.01 -5.76
C ASP A 45 18.78 13.85 -4.87
N GLU A 46 19.35 14.32 -3.77
CA GLU A 46 18.61 15.12 -2.80
C GLU A 46 18.08 16.44 -3.37
N VAL A 47 18.80 17.04 -4.32
CA VAL A 47 18.39 18.30 -4.95
C VAL A 47 17.07 18.12 -5.70
N LYS A 48 17.02 17.06 -6.52
CA LYS A 48 15.82 16.71 -7.26
C LYS A 48 14.68 16.27 -6.33
N GLY A 49 14.99 15.50 -5.29
CA GLY A 49 14.03 15.11 -4.26
C GLY A 49 13.40 16.32 -3.57
N ARG A 50 14.20 17.29 -3.13
CA ARG A 50 13.71 18.56 -2.54
C ARG A 50 12.87 19.37 -3.52
N LYS A 51 13.30 19.46 -4.78
CA LYS A 51 12.51 20.17 -5.81
C LYS A 51 11.12 19.55 -5.95
N ILE A 52 11.02 18.23 -6.07
CA ILE A 52 9.74 17.53 -6.18
C ILE A 52 8.86 17.81 -4.94
N THR A 53 9.43 17.72 -3.74
CA THR A 53 8.71 18.02 -2.50
C THR A 53 8.14 19.43 -2.51
N THR A 54 8.95 20.42 -2.93
CA THR A 54 8.53 21.84 -3.00
C THR A 54 7.42 22.04 -4.04
N ASP A 55 7.59 21.47 -5.24
CA ASP A 55 6.61 21.58 -6.32
C ASP A 55 5.25 20.98 -5.90
N ASN A 56 5.29 19.83 -5.23
CA ASN A 56 4.09 19.16 -4.72
C ASN A 56 3.41 19.98 -3.60
N ARG A 57 4.18 20.54 -2.65
CA ARG A 57 3.61 21.41 -1.60
C ARG A 57 2.92 22.63 -2.21
N VAL A 58 3.52 23.28 -3.21
CA VAL A 58 2.89 24.38 -3.94
C VAL A 58 1.59 23.93 -4.62
N LEU A 59 1.59 22.74 -5.22
CA LEU A 59 0.39 22.18 -5.83
C LEU A 59 -0.71 21.95 -4.79
N PHE A 60 -0.39 21.34 -3.64
CA PHE A 60 -1.37 21.11 -2.59
C PHE A 60 -1.93 22.40 -2.00
N HIS A 61 -1.11 23.45 -1.86
CA HIS A 61 -1.61 24.79 -1.48
C HIS A 61 -2.59 25.35 -2.54
N ARG A 62 -2.32 25.12 -3.83
CA ARG A 62 -3.26 25.51 -4.89
C ARG A 62 -4.58 24.74 -4.78
N VAL A 63 -4.51 23.43 -4.53
CA VAL A 63 -5.70 22.60 -4.29
C VAL A 63 -6.48 23.14 -3.09
N ALA A 64 -5.83 23.40 -1.96
CA ALA A 64 -6.46 23.96 -0.77
C ALA A 64 -7.16 25.29 -1.04
N ASN A 65 -6.51 26.19 -1.79
CA ASN A 65 -7.07 27.49 -2.14
C ASN A 65 -8.25 27.38 -3.12
N THR A 66 -8.19 26.44 -4.08
CA THR A 66 -9.23 26.22 -5.09
C THR A 66 -10.45 25.55 -4.46
N LEU A 67 -10.23 24.62 -3.53
CA LEU A 67 -11.25 23.84 -2.85
C LEU A 67 -11.50 24.34 -1.41
N ASN A 68 -11.35 25.64 -1.17
CA ASN A 68 -11.46 26.25 0.16
C ASN A 68 -12.86 26.13 0.80
N TYR A 69 -13.87 25.73 0.02
CA TYR A 69 -15.21 25.42 0.49
C TYR A 69 -15.35 23.95 0.98
N MET A 70 -14.33 23.13 0.77
CA MET A 70 -14.27 21.75 1.24
C MET A 70 -13.39 21.64 2.49
N ASP A 71 -13.88 20.95 3.49
CA ASP A 71 -13.15 20.69 4.72
C ASP A 71 -12.33 19.39 4.60
N ILE A 72 -11.15 19.47 3.97
CA ILE A 72 -10.28 18.32 3.75
C ILE A 72 -9.57 17.96 5.06
N LYS A 73 -9.97 16.87 5.69
CA LYS A 73 -9.47 16.40 7.00
C LYS A 73 -8.47 15.26 6.93
N THR A 74 -8.37 14.57 5.80
CA THR A 74 -7.49 13.41 5.70
C THR A 74 -6.85 13.33 4.33
N VAL A 75 -5.52 13.17 4.31
CA VAL A 75 -4.78 12.74 3.12
C VAL A 75 -4.55 11.25 3.22
N ILE A 76 -5.04 10.50 2.23
CA ILE A 76 -4.93 9.05 2.18
C ILE A 76 -3.71 8.63 1.37
N VAL A 77 -2.95 7.69 1.92
CA VAL A 77 -1.76 7.10 1.30
C VAL A 77 -1.89 5.59 1.26
N SER A 78 -1.24 4.95 0.31
CA SER A 78 -1.26 3.49 0.14
C SER A 78 0.14 2.90 -0.06
N CYS A 79 1.17 3.59 0.38
CA CYS A 79 2.57 3.15 0.19
C CYS A 79 3.44 3.67 1.34
N GLY A 80 4.18 2.78 1.98
CA GLY A 80 4.99 3.15 3.15
C GLY A 80 6.10 4.15 2.86
N THR A 81 6.80 4.03 1.73
CA THR A 81 7.81 5.03 1.35
C THR A 81 7.20 6.38 1.03
N CYS A 82 5.99 6.40 0.45
CA CYS A 82 5.25 7.64 0.27
C CYS A 82 4.80 8.21 1.61
N MET A 83 4.31 7.38 2.54
CA MET A 83 3.95 7.80 3.89
C MET A 83 5.12 8.52 4.58
N ASP A 84 6.29 7.90 4.64
CA ASP A 84 7.47 8.46 5.29
C ASP A 84 7.94 9.77 4.64
N GLN A 85 7.79 9.91 3.33
CA GLN A 85 8.14 11.15 2.63
C GLN A 85 7.09 12.24 2.82
N LEU A 86 5.80 11.89 2.76
CA LEU A 86 4.70 12.84 2.89
C LEU A 86 4.50 13.35 4.32
N LEU A 87 4.94 12.61 5.33
CA LEU A 87 5.01 13.13 6.72
C LEU A 87 5.85 14.40 6.82
N LYS A 88 6.82 14.60 5.93
CA LYS A 88 7.67 15.81 5.86
C LYS A 88 6.98 16.99 5.16
N TYR A 89 5.79 16.80 4.60
CA TYR A 89 5.07 17.85 3.85
C TYR A 89 4.29 18.80 4.75
N GLU A 90 4.11 18.44 6.02
CA GLU A 90 3.38 19.25 6.99
C GLU A 90 1.98 19.62 6.50
N PHE A 91 1.20 18.61 6.16
CA PHE A 91 -0.14 18.78 5.57
C PHE A 91 -1.09 19.63 6.41
N GLU A 92 -0.89 19.69 7.72
CA GLU A 92 -1.68 20.54 8.61
C GLU A 92 -1.51 22.04 8.28
N ASN A 93 -0.32 22.43 7.78
CA ASN A 93 -0.07 23.80 7.31
C ASN A 93 -0.73 24.09 5.94
N ILE A 94 -1.11 23.05 5.20
CA ILE A 94 -1.74 23.16 3.88
C ILE A 94 -3.27 23.05 4.01
N PHE A 95 -3.73 22.06 4.77
CA PHE A 95 -5.13 21.80 5.06
C PHE A 95 -5.31 21.79 6.59
N PRO A 96 -5.84 22.86 7.21
CA PRO A 96 -5.94 22.97 8.66
C PRO A 96 -6.70 21.81 9.32
N GLY A 97 -6.08 21.18 10.32
CA GLY A 97 -6.61 20.02 11.02
C GLY A 97 -6.58 18.72 10.21
N CYS A 98 -5.85 18.70 9.07
CA CYS A 98 -5.69 17.51 8.25
C CYS A 98 -4.65 16.56 8.86
N ARG A 99 -4.92 15.27 8.77
CA ARG A 99 -3.98 14.20 9.10
C ARG A 99 -3.63 13.36 7.88
N LEU A 100 -2.44 12.77 7.92
CA LEU A 100 -1.99 11.80 6.93
C LEU A 100 -2.27 10.39 7.46
N LEU A 101 -2.96 9.56 6.70
CA LEU A 101 -3.37 8.23 7.12
C LEU A 101 -3.24 7.21 6.00
N ASP A 102 -2.88 5.98 6.35
CA ASP A 102 -2.93 4.87 5.40
C ASP A 102 -4.38 4.48 5.09
N ILE A 103 -4.62 3.99 3.88
CA ILE A 103 -5.97 3.59 3.45
C ILE A 103 -6.57 2.52 4.36
N HIS A 104 -5.79 1.53 4.79
CA HIS A 104 -6.29 0.43 5.62
C HIS A 104 -6.63 0.94 7.02
N GLU A 105 -5.81 1.84 7.60
CA GLU A 105 -6.12 2.49 8.87
C GLU A 105 -7.38 3.34 8.77
N TYR A 106 -7.56 4.05 7.66
CA TYR A 106 -8.77 4.84 7.43
C TYR A 106 -10.03 3.96 7.38
N LEU A 107 -9.98 2.85 6.62
CA LEU A 107 -11.10 1.92 6.53
C LEU A 107 -11.39 1.24 7.89
N PHE A 108 -10.34 0.91 8.64
CA PHE A 108 -10.44 0.39 10.00
C PHE A 108 -11.17 1.38 10.94
N GLU A 109 -10.79 2.66 10.91
CA GLU A 109 -11.45 3.70 11.70
C GLU A 109 -12.91 3.94 11.28
N LYS A 110 -13.25 3.70 10.02
CA LYS A 110 -14.63 3.74 9.53
C LYS A 110 -15.46 2.53 9.96
N GLY A 111 -14.84 1.56 10.63
CA GLY A 111 -15.52 0.35 11.08
C GLY A 111 -15.87 -0.61 9.95
N LEU A 112 -15.19 -0.50 8.80
CA LEU A 112 -15.39 -1.44 7.72
C LEU A 112 -14.84 -2.81 8.12
N THR A 113 -15.65 -3.83 7.93
CA THR A 113 -15.28 -5.24 8.11
C THR A 113 -15.94 -6.07 7.03
N LEU A 114 -15.21 -7.01 6.47
CA LEU A 114 -15.77 -7.94 5.50
C LEU A 114 -16.40 -9.15 6.20
N PRO A 115 -17.33 -9.86 5.55
CA PRO A 115 -17.83 -11.13 6.08
C PRO A 115 -16.71 -12.15 6.23
N ASP A 116 -16.71 -12.87 7.35
CA ASP A 116 -15.80 -14.01 7.55
C ASP A 116 -16.12 -15.10 6.52
N LYS A 117 -15.11 -15.47 5.74
CA LYS A 117 -15.18 -16.56 4.74
C LYS A 117 -14.36 -17.78 5.16
N GLY A 118 -13.87 -17.82 6.40
CA GLY A 118 -13.00 -18.88 6.91
C GLY A 118 -11.61 -18.90 6.25
N GLN A 119 -11.21 -17.82 5.59
CA GLN A 119 -9.92 -17.72 4.95
C GLN A 119 -8.83 -17.35 5.95
N LYS A 120 -7.60 -17.79 5.67
CA LYS A 120 -6.40 -17.46 6.45
C LYS A 120 -5.39 -16.78 5.54
N TYR A 121 -4.63 -15.84 6.08
CA TYR A 121 -3.66 -15.07 5.31
C TYR A 121 -2.29 -15.04 5.98
N LEU A 122 -1.24 -15.00 5.16
CA LEU A 122 0.05 -14.47 5.59
C LEU A 122 0.06 -12.96 5.31
N TYR A 123 0.59 -12.18 6.23
CA TYR A 123 0.82 -10.75 6.02
C TYR A 123 2.31 -10.43 6.06
N HIS A 124 2.79 -9.86 4.99
CA HIS A 124 4.15 -9.32 4.93
C HIS A 124 4.17 -7.86 5.37
N GLU A 125 4.84 -7.61 6.50
CA GLU A 125 5.07 -6.25 6.98
C GLU A 125 6.13 -5.56 6.12
N PRO A 126 5.81 -4.46 5.42
CA PRO A 126 6.80 -3.69 4.68
C PRO A 126 7.86 -3.07 5.58
N CYS A 127 9.11 -2.96 5.10
CA CYS A 127 10.19 -2.26 5.83
C CYS A 127 9.81 -0.80 6.16
N HIS A 128 9.05 -0.17 5.26
CA HIS A 128 8.39 1.11 5.47
C HIS A 128 6.89 0.85 5.54
N THR A 129 6.39 0.49 6.72
CA THR A 129 4.94 0.30 6.86
C THR A 129 4.21 1.63 6.70
N PRO A 130 3.13 1.68 5.91
CA PRO A 130 2.29 2.88 5.84
C PRO A 130 1.40 3.05 7.07
N MET A 131 1.07 1.96 7.76
CA MET A 131 0.27 1.98 8.98
C MET A 131 1.12 2.48 10.15
N LYS A 132 0.80 3.66 10.68
CA LYS A 132 1.56 4.34 11.72
C LYS A 132 0.81 4.46 13.04
N GLN A 133 -0.51 4.28 13.03
CA GLN A 133 -1.37 4.50 14.18
C GLN A 133 -1.77 3.18 14.88
N TYR A 134 -1.92 2.12 14.10
CA TYR A 134 -2.42 0.83 14.57
C TYR A 134 -1.48 -0.31 14.19
N SER A 135 -1.60 -1.45 14.88
CA SER A 135 -0.93 -2.69 14.49
C SER A 135 -1.47 -3.17 13.15
N SER A 136 -0.59 -3.36 12.16
CA SER A 136 -0.94 -3.80 10.81
C SER A 136 -1.65 -5.16 10.80
N ILE A 137 -1.26 -6.08 11.66
CA ILE A 137 -1.94 -7.37 11.84
C ILE A 137 -3.37 -7.14 12.32
N LYS A 138 -3.56 -6.35 13.39
CA LYS A 138 -4.90 -6.06 13.92
C LYS A 138 -5.80 -5.40 12.88
N VAL A 139 -5.24 -4.47 12.09
CA VAL A 139 -5.97 -3.82 11.00
C VAL A 139 -6.38 -4.85 9.95
N ALA A 140 -5.44 -5.69 9.49
CA ALA A 140 -5.71 -6.70 8.48
C ALA A 140 -6.74 -7.74 8.97
N GLU A 141 -6.59 -8.27 10.18
CA GLU A 141 -7.55 -9.21 10.79
C GLU A 141 -8.95 -8.63 10.89
N THR A 142 -9.05 -7.37 11.33
CA THR A 142 -10.36 -6.72 11.48
C THR A 142 -11.03 -6.45 10.12
N LEU A 143 -10.28 -5.90 9.16
CA LEU A 143 -10.81 -5.57 7.84
C LEU A 143 -11.27 -6.81 7.07
N LEU A 144 -10.51 -7.90 7.16
CA LEU A 144 -10.76 -9.14 6.42
C LEU A 144 -11.63 -10.14 7.20
N SER A 145 -11.87 -9.91 8.49
CA SER A 145 -12.49 -10.88 9.41
C SER A 145 -11.87 -12.27 9.29
N ALA A 146 -10.53 -12.35 9.31
CA ALA A 146 -9.79 -13.56 9.01
C ALA A 146 -8.58 -13.72 9.95
N GLU A 147 -8.10 -14.95 10.12
CA GLU A 147 -6.82 -15.22 10.78
C GLU A 147 -5.66 -14.70 9.90
N VAL A 148 -4.78 -13.86 10.46
CA VAL A 148 -3.64 -13.30 9.74
C VAL A 148 -2.36 -13.53 10.55
N LYS A 149 -1.40 -14.23 9.97
CA LYS A 149 -0.08 -14.44 10.57
C LYS A 149 0.98 -13.57 9.89
N MET A 150 1.94 -13.08 10.68
CA MET A 150 3.03 -12.23 10.20
C MET A 150 4.10 -13.03 9.46
N SER A 151 4.59 -12.46 8.37
CA SER A 151 5.81 -12.88 7.70
C SER A 151 6.79 -11.70 7.63
N ASP A 152 7.89 -11.82 8.33
CA ASP A 152 8.70 -10.71 8.86
C ASP A 152 9.79 -10.22 7.92
N ARG A 153 10.50 -11.15 7.22
CA ARG A 153 11.71 -10.81 6.47
C ARG A 153 11.42 -9.97 5.24
N CYS A 154 12.40 -9.13 4.87
CA CYS A 154 12.34 -8.30 3.67
C CYS A 154 11.93 -9.09 2.41
N CYS A 155 11.04 -8.52 1.60
CA CYS A 155 10.58 -9.11 0.34
C CYS A 155 11.69 -9.26 -0.72
N GLY A 156 12.83 -8.56 -0.55
CA GLY A 156 13.96 -8.60 -1.48
C GLY A 156 13.80 -7.72 -2.72
N GLU A 157 12.79 -6.85 -2.78
CA GLU A 157 12.59 -5.95 -3.92
C GLU A 157 13.43 -4.68 -3.83
N ALA A 158 13.34 -3.94 -2.75
CA ALA A 158 14.12 -2.73 -2.41
C ALA A 158 14.44 -1.79 -3.59
N GLY A 159 13.54 -1.63 -4.54
CA GLY A 159 13.70 -0.74 -5.71
C GLY A 159 14.96 -1.06 -6.53
N THR A 160 15.88 -0.09 -6.62
CA THR A 160 17.12 -0.24 -7.40
C THR A 160 18.16 -1.16 -6.78
N PHE A 161 18.00 -1.57 -5.52
CA PHE A 161 18.97 -2.44 -4.83
C PHE A 161 19.11 -3.79 -5.51
N SER A 162 18.02 -4.39 -5.96
CA SER A 162 18.06 -5.68 -6.65
C SER A 162 18.81 -5.63 -7.99
N VAL A 163 18.92 -4.46 -8.59
CA VAL A 163 19.65 -4.21 -9.84
C VAL A 163 21.12 -3.86 -9.55
N SER A 164 21.37 -3.00 -8.55
CA SER A 164 22.72 -2.53 -8.21
C SER A 164 23.55 -3.58 -7.48
N ARG A 165 22.92 -4.44 -6.67
CA ARG A 165 23.58 -5.49 -5.87
C ARG A 165 22.82 -6.82 -5.97
N PRO A 166 22.80 -7.46 -7.16
CA PRO A 166 22.07 -8.70 -7.39
C PRO A 166 22.58 -9.86 -6.53
N ASP A 167 23.86 -9.85 -6.20
CA ASP A 167 24.52 -10.81 -5.31
C ASP A 167 23.89 -10.82 -3.90
N ILE A 168 23.69 -9.64 -3.31
CA ILE A 168 23.07 -9.49 -1.99
C ILE A 168 21.56 -9.72 -2.08
N ALA A 169 20.92 -9.17 -3.10
CA ALA A 169 19.48 -9.33 -3.31
C ALA A 169 19.08 -10.81 -3.46
N ALA A 170 19.91 -11.62 -4.11
CA ALA A 170 19.69 -13.06 -4.22
C ALA A 170 19.70 -13.75 -2.84
N GLN A 171 20.62 -13.36 -1.96
CA GLN A 171 20.67 -13.90 -0.58
C GLN A 171 19.46 -13.48 0.26
N VAL A 172 19.00 -12.23 0.11
CA VAL A 172 17.79 -11.75 0.80
C VAL A 172 16.58 -12.55 0.33
N ARG A 173 16.45 -12.73 -0.99
CA ARG A 173 15.36 -13.52 -1.59
C ARG A 173 15.36 -14.97 -1.13
N TYR A 174 16.51 -15.62 -1.13
CA TYR A 174 16.65 -16.99 -0.62
C TYR A 174 16.15 -17.12 0.83
N ARG A 175 16.53 -16.18 1.70
CA ARG A 175 16.11 -16.18 3.10
C ARG A 175 14.61 -15.95 3.25
N LYS A 176 14.02 -15.07 2.42
CA LYS A 176 12.58 -14.83 2.41
C LYS A 176 11.79 -16.04 1.93
N GLU A 177 12.22 -16.68 0.85
CA GLU A 177 11.58 -17.89 0.35
C GLU A 177 11.58 -19.00 1.42
N HIS A 178 12.70 -19.18 2.10
CA HIS A 178 12.83 -20.18 3.16
C HIS A 178 11.89 -19.89 4.33
N GLU A 179 11.78 -18.62 4.72
CA GLU A 179 10.84 -18.19 5.76
C GLU A 179 9.39 -18.42 5.34
N LEU A 180 9.01 -18.05 4.12
CA LEU A 180 7.65 -18.27 3.64
C LEU A 180 7.28 -19.75 3.68
N LYS A 181 8.18 -20.63 3.23
CA LYS A 181 7.98 -22.09 3.34
C LYS A 181 7.83 -22.56 4.78
N SER A 182 8.59 -21.97 5.72
CA SER A 182 8.43 -22.26 7.16
C SER A 182 7.10 -21.77 7.71
N ASN A 183 6.70 -20.54 7.37
CA ASN A 183 5.42 -19.98 7.82
C ASN A 183 4.22 -20.82 7.34
N LEU A 184 4.31 -21.42 6.13
CA LEU A 184 3.24 -22.30 5.64
C LEU A 184 3.02 -23.52 6.51
N LEU A 185 4.08 -24.03 7.15
CA LEU A 185 3.99 -25.19 8.06
C LEU A 185 3.32 -24.84 9.40
N GLU A 186 3.16 -23.56 9.72
CA GLU A 186 2.52 -23.09 10.94
C GLU A 186 0.98 -23.04 10.84
N PHE A 187 0.46 -23.23 9.63
CA PHE A 187 -0.99 -23.27 9.39
C PHE A 187 -1.48 -24.72 9.35
N ASP A 188 -2.62 -24.96 9.96
CA ASP A 188 -3.33 -26.26 9.85
C ASP A 188 -3.87 -26.47 8.43
N GLU A 189 -4.18 -25.36 7.75
CA GLU A 189 -4.64 -25.33 6.36
C GLU A 189 -3.81 -24.31 5.58
N THR A 190 -3.61 -24.54 4.29
CA THR A 190 -2.88 -23.59 3.43
C THR A 190 -3.58 -22.23 3.42
N PRO A 191 -2.88 -21.12 3.76
CA PRO A 191 -3.46 -19.79 3.68
C PRO A 191 -3.85 -19.46 2.24
N ALA A 192 -4.86 -18.61 2.07
CA ALA A 192 -5.37 -18.25 0.75
C ALA A 192 -4.35 -17.45 -0.06
N LYS A 193 -3.68 -16.48 0.60
CA LYS A 193 -2.74 -15.55 -0.05
C LYS A 193 -1.70 -15.02 0.92
N ILE A 194 -0.67 -14.39 0.33
CA ILE A 194 0.24 -13.49 1.04
C ILE A 194 -0.20 -12.05 0.77
N LEU A 195 -0.55 -11.32 1.81
CA LEU A 195 -1.00 -9.93 1.73
C LEU A 195 0.11 -8.97 2.14
N THR A 196 0.07 -7.77 1.60
CA THR A 196 0.95 -6.67 2.01
C THR A 196 0.25 -5.33 1.87
N SER A 197 0.77 -4.30 2.52
CA SER A 197 0.34 -2.90 2.40
C SER A 197 1.31 -2.03 1.59
N CYS A 198 2.18 -2.65 0.78
CA CYS A 198 3.16 -1.95 -0.04
C CYS A 198 3.21 -2.50 -1.47
N PRO A 199 2.96 -1.67 -2.50
CA PRO A 199 2.97 -2.13 -3.90
C PRO A 199 4.32 -2.72 -4.34
N ALA A 200 5.44 -2.15 -3.87
CA ALA A 200 6.76 -2.70 -4.16
C ALA A 200 6.98 -4.07 -3.51
N CYS A 201 6.47 -4.26 -2.29
CA CYS A 201 6.52 -5.57 -1.65
C CYS A 201 5.63 -6.59 -2.36
N GLN A 202 4.46 -6.20 -2.84
CA GLN A 202 3.61 -7.07 -3.66
C GLN A 202 4.38 -7.58 -4.88
N GLN A 203 5.04 -6.70 -5.61
CA GLN A 203 5.87 -7.09 -6.76
C GLN A 203 7.04 -8.01 -6.37
N GLY A 204 7.67 -7.76 -5.22
CA GLY A 204 8.74 -8.59 -4.71
C GLY A 204 8.26 -9.98 -4.29
N LEU A 205 7.11 -10.05 -3.63
CA LEU A 205 6.52 -11.29 -3.13
C LEU A 205 5.95 -12.18 -4.23
N SER A 206 5.43 -11.59 -5.32
CA SER A 206 4.90 -12.38 -6.46
C SER A 206 5.96 -13.31 -7.09
N ARG A 207 7.24 -13.03 -6.89
CA ARG A 207 8.33 -13.90 -7.34
C ARG A 207 8.41 -15.24 -6.62
N TYR A 208 7.78 -15.34 -5.45
CA TYR A 208 7.75 -16.57 -4.64
C TYR A 208 6.52 -17.44 -4.91
N GLU A 209 5.58 -16.98 -5.72
CA GLU A 209 4.33 -17.70 -6.02
C GLU A 209 4.60 -19.12 -6.57
N SER A 210 5.59 -19.26 -7.46
CA SER A 210 5.97 -20.57 -8.00
C SER A 210 6.59 -21.52 -6.96
N ALA A 211 7.23 -20.97 -5.90
CA ALA A 211 7.91 -21.74 -4.87
C ALA A 211 7.02 -22.07 -3.67
N THR A 212 5.98 -21.25 -3.44
CA THR A 212 5.08 -21.34 -2.29
C THR A 212 3.66 -21.76 -2.66
N ALA A 213 3.31 -21.70 -3.94
CA ALA A 213 1.95 -21.89 -4.46
C ALA A 213 0.92 -20.90 -3.86
N LEU A 214 1.40 -19.76 -3.30
CA LEU A 214 0.55 -18.72 -2.76
C LEU A 214 0.56 -17.49 -3.67
N GLU A 215 -0.63 -17.04 -4.06
CA GLU A 215 -0.83 -15.76 -4.72
C GLU A 215 -0.51 -14.61 -3.77
N THR A 216 0.08 -13.55 -4.30
CA THR A 216 0.38 -12.33 -3.55
C THR A 216 -0.58 -11.23 -3.93
N ASP A 217 -1.18 -10.58 -2.93
CA ASP A 217 -2.09 -9.47 -3.20
C ASP A 217 -1.88 -8.29 -2.23
N TYR A 218 -2.49 -7.19 -2.56
CA TYR A 218 -2.55 -5.99 -1.73
C TYR A 218 -3.84 -6.02 -0.89
N ILE A 219 -3.79 -5.69 0.40
CA ILE A 219 -4.95 -5.84 1.29
C ILE A 219 -6.21 -5.20 0.69
N VAL A 220 -6.13 -3.93 0.26
CA VAL A 220 -7.31 -3.24 -0.29
C VAL A 220 -7.81 -3.88 -1.59
N VAL A 221 -6.94 -4.51 -2.38
CA VAL A 221 -7.35 -5.24 -3.60
C VAL A 221 -8.10 -6.50 -3.22
N GLU A 222 -7.59 -7.25 -2.25
CA GLU A 222 -8.27 -8.42 -1.71
C GLU A 222 -9.66 -8.05 -1.13
N MET A 223 -9.72 -6.94 -0.40
CA MET A 223 -10.99 -6.43 0.14
C MET A 223 -12.00 -6.16 -0.96
N VAL A 224 -11.60 -5.48 -2.03
CA VAL A 224 -12.49 -5.18 -3.16
C VAL A 224 -12.96 -6.46 -3.86
N LYS A 225 -12.05 -7.41 -4.10
CA LYS A 225 -12.41 -8.72 -4.68
C LYS A 225 -13.43 -9.46 -3.82
N GLN A 226 -13.26 -9.45 -2.51
CA GLN A 226 -14.20 -10.09 -1.59
C GLN A 226 -15.55 -9.39 -1.50
N HIS A 227 -15.56 -8.07 -1.58
CA HIS A 227 -16.77 -7.25 -1.41
C HIS A 227 -17.57 -7.11 -2.71
N LEU A 228 -16.89 -6.82 -3.83
CA LEU A 228 -17.52 -6.54 -5.13
C LEU A 228 -17.38 -7.70 -6.15
N GLY A 229 -16.63 -8.74 -5.81
CA GLY A 229 -16.35 -9.87 -6.70
C GLY A 229 -15.11 -9.67 -7.58
N ASP A 230 -14.63 -10.74 -8.21
CA ASP A 230 -13.39 -10.71 -9.01
C ASP A 230 -13.47 -9.80 -10.25
N ASP A 231 -14.66 -9.63 -10.79
CA ASP A 231 -14.95 -8.80 -11.97
C ASP A 231 -15.19 -7.30 -11.65
N TRP A 232 -14.96 -6.88 -10.40
CA TRP A 232 -15.24 -5.52 -9.93
C TRP A 232 -14.69 -4.40 -10.83
N SER A 233 -13.51 -4.61 -11.43
CA SER A 233 -12.88 -3.62 -12.31
C SER A 233 -13.60 -3.39 -13.63
N LYS A 234 -14.54 -4.27 -14.00
CA LYS A 234 -15.36 -4.11 -15.20
C LYS A 234 -16.54 -3.15 -14.99
N ALA A 235 -16.86 -2.85 -13.73
CA ALA A 235 -17.94 -1.94 -13.35
C ALA A 235 -17.49 -0.46 -13.29
N PHE A 236 -16.18 -0.22 -13.35
CA PHE A 236 -15.52 1.09 -13.35
C PHE A 236 -14.74 1.29 -14.66
#